data_34b9314374b5081b2df72b45ac8e26ce
#
_entry.id   34b9314374b5081b2df72b45ac8e26ce
#
_cell.length_a   1.000
_cell.length_b   1.000
_cell.length_c   1.000
_cell.angle_alpha   90.00
_cell.angle_beta   90.00
_cell.angle_gamma   90.00
#
_symmetry.space_group_name_H-M   'P 1'
#
loop_
_entity.id
_entity.type
_entity.pdbx_description
1 polymer ?
#
loop_
_entity_poly.entity_id
_entity_poly.type
_entity_poly.pdbx_seq_one_letter_code
_entity_poly.pdbx_strand_id
1 'polypeptide(L)'
;MTHPITRHFIDIASESGTRRVHYRKCGNGGPTILMVHQSPRSSAEYEPLMQQWAQHFTCIAPDTPGFGQSDRLHRENPDINDYADAIVEFVDAMGLAGTVAYGFHSGGIILVTALRRHPDRFRALAIGGYAIWTPEEVSLFGRNYLPHFLPSGYGEHLTWLWNRMLEQTWFFPWFDTRNQTRMSVAHADPQRVHGAVMDMLAAGNAYRDGYGAVINAPRDIPSGDAPVPPCLITAYNGDPLQAHIDRLGEIPANWEARKVVTPA
;
A
#
# COMPACT_ATOMS: atom_id res chain seq x y z
N MET A 1 26.57 9.38 -1.30
CA MET A 1 25.98 10.48 -2.08
C MET A 1 24.46 10.34 -1.98
N THR A 2 23.74 11.44 -1.76
CA THR A 2 22.28 11.41 -1.79
C THR A 2 21.81 11.41 -3.25
N HIS A 3 20.95 10.46 -3.62
CA HIS A 3 20.34 10.44 -4.93
C HIS A 3 19.11 11.34 -4.94
N PRO A 4 18.95 12.28 -5.90
CA PRO A 4 17.77 13.13 -5.93
C PRO A 4 16.50 12.31 -6.20
N ILE A 5 15.44 12.60 -5.44
CA ILE A 5 14.11 12.09 -5.73
C ILE A 5 13.45 13.06 -6.69
N THR A 6 13.03 12.59 -7.85
CA THR A 6 12.30 13.36 -8.85
C THR A 6 10.84 12.94 -8.92
N ARG A 7 9.97 13.88 -9.30
CA ARG A 7 8.51 13.68 -9.42
C ARG A 7 8.11 13.77 -10.88
N HIS A 8 7.28 12.89 -11.30
CA HIS A 8 6.88 12.74 -12.69
C HIS A 8 5.40 12.45 -12.80
N PHE A 9 4.85 12.69 -13.98
CA PHE A 9 3.51 12.28 -14.35
C PHE A 9 3.56 11.49 -15.66
N ILE A 10 2.64 10.54 -15.78
CA ILE A 10 2.38 9.81 -17.01
C ILE A 10 0.87 9.72 -17.21
N ASP A 11 0.41 9.94 -18.42
CA ASP A 11 -0.98 9.76 -18.81
C ASP A 11 -1.14 8.32 -19.34
N ILE A 12 -2.03 7.55 -18.74
CA ILE A 12 -2.29 6.15 -19.05
C ILE A 12 -3.69 6.06 -19.64
N ALA A 13 -3.77 5.63 -20.91
CA ALA A 13 -5.05 5.34 -21.55
C ALA A 13 -5.53 3.94 -21.16
N SER A 14 -6.79 3.83 -20.76
CA SER A 14 -7.50 2.58 -20.49
C SER A 14 -8.86 2.58 -21.16
N GLU A 15 -9.57 1.47 -21.11
CA GLU A 15 -10.94 1.37 -21.66
C GLU A 15 -11.91 2.36 -21.00
N SER A 16 -11.69 2.70 -19.72
CA SER A 16 -12.51 3.64 -18.96
C SER A 16 -12.12 5.11 -19.13
N GLY A 17 -11.07 5.42 -19.90
CA GLY A 17 -10.57 6.77 -20.13
C GLY A 17 -9.09 6.93 -19.80
N THR A 18 -8.58 8.14 -19.98
CA THR A 18 -7.18 8.46 -19.65
C THR A 18 -7.09 8.88 -18.17
N ARG A 19 -6.15 8.31 -17.44
CA ARG A 19 -5.80 8.68 -16.06
C ARG A 19 -4.38 9.24 -16.02
N ARG A 20 -4.18 10.31 -15.28
CA ARG A 20 -2.85 10.84 -14.97
C ARG A 20 -2.34 10.19 -13.69
N VAL A 21 -1.15 9.58 -13.76
CA VAL A 21 -0.51 8.92 -12.64
C VAL A 21 0.76 9.70 -12.28
N HIS A 22 0.83 10.14 -11.03
CA HIS A 22 2.04 10.68 -10.45
C HIS A 22 2.93 9.55 -9.93
N TYR A 23 4.24 9.69 -10.10
CA TYR A 23 5.21 8.76 -9.51
C TYR A 23 6.51 9.47 -9.11
N ARG A 24 7.17 8.90 -8.11
CA ARG A 24 8.52 9.28 -7.69
C ARG A 24 9.53 8.34 -8.30
N LYS A 25 10.71 8.90 -8.63
CA LYS A 25 11.87 8.14 -9.10
C LYS A 25 13.11 8.53 -8.31
N CYS A 26 13.94 7.55 -7.93
CA CYS A 26 15.22 7.76 -7.25
C CYS A 26 16.24 6.72 -7.73
N GLY A 27 17.48 7.13 -7.93
CA GLY A 27 18.53 6.28 -8.50
C GLY A 27 18.51 6.26 -10.02
N ASN A 28 19.63 5.89 -10.62
CA ASN A 28 19.86 5.87 -12.07
C ASN A 28 20.70 4.67 -12.52
N GLY A 29 20.85 3.66 -11.67
CA GLY A 29 21.61 2.45 -11.95
C GLY A 29 21.02 1.23 -11.27
N GLY A 30 21.46 0.06 -11.70
CA GLY A 30 20.96 -1.22 -11.21
C GLY A 30 19.55 -1.57 -11.73
N PRO A 31 19.00 -2.71 -11.28
CA PRO A 31 17.67 -3.14 -11.68
C PRO A 31 16.60 -2.18 -11.15
N THR A 32 15.49 -2.07 -11.90
CA THR A 32 14.35 -1.30 -11.44
C THR A 32 13.56 -2.07 -10.38
N ILE A 33 13.11 -1.35 -9.34
CA ILE A 33 12.16 -1.84 -8.35
C ILE A 33 10.92 -0.94 -8.32
N LEU A 34 9.75 -1.53 -8.52
CA LEU A 34 8.46 -0.88 -8.36
C LEU A 34 8.07 -0.91 -6.88
N MET A 35 7.59 0.21 -6.33
CA MET A 35 7.23 0.33 -4.91
C MET A 35 5.79 0.82 -4.77
N VAL A 36 4.89 -0.01 -4.25
CA VAL A 36 3.45 0.29 -4.13
C VAL A 36 3.10 0.55 -2.66
N HIS A 37 2.68 1.78 -2.37
CA HIS A 37 2.44 2.29 -1.03
C HIS A 37 1.20 1.71 -0.36
N GLN A 38 1.12 1.86 0.96
CA GLN A 38 -0.07 1.51 1.74
C GLN A 38 -1.13 2.63 1.68
N SER A 39 -2.38 2.27 1.95
CA SER A 39 -3.46 3.25 2.18
C SER A 39 -3.43 3.75 3.63
N PRO A 40 -3.74 5.02 3.91
CA PRO A 40 -4.08 6.10 2.98
C PRO A 40 -2.86 6.98 2.61
N ARG A 41 -1.68 6.38 2.50
CA ARG A 41 -0.45 7.07 2.19
C ARG A 41 -0.33 7.38 0.69
N SER A 42 0.82 7.90 0.29
CA SER A 42 1.23 8.10 -1.10
C SER A 42 2.65 7.56 -1.30
N SER A 43 3.17 7.63 -2.52
CA SER A 43 4.57 7.30 -2.80
C SER A 43 5.58 8.09 -1.96
N ALA A 44 5.15 9.20 -1.31
CA ALA A 44 5.98 9.99 -0.42
C ALA A 44 6.48 9.19 0.81
N GLU A 45 5.73 8.18 1.26
CA GLU A 45 6.16 7.36 2.39
C GLU A 45 7.48 6.60 2.12
N TYR A 46 7.77 6.35 0.84
CA TYR A 46 8.96 5.63 0.43
C TYR A 46 10.21 6.51 0.26
N GLU A 47 10.11 7.83 0.35
CA GLU A 47 11.28 8.70 0.14
C GLU A 47 12.50 8.31 0.99
N PRO A 48 12.38 7.98 2.29
CA PRO A 48 13.52 7.52 3.08
C PRO A 48 14.09 6.18 2.59
N LEU A 49 13.24 5.24 2.22
CA LEU A 49 13.63 3.92 1.73
C LEU A 49 14.26 4.00 0.34
N MET A 50 13.71 4.85 -0.54
CA MET A 50 14.26 5.12 -1.87
C MET A 50 15.68 5.66 -1.78
N GLN A 51 15.98 6.55 -0.82
CA GLN A 51 17.34 7.07 -0.59
C GLN A 51 18.33 5.98 -0.22
N GLN A 52 17.91 4.99 0.56
CA GLN A 52 18.75 3.86 0.94
C GLN A 52 18.95 2.89 -0.23
N TRP A 53 17.90 2.61 -0.99
CA TRP A 53 17.94 1.61 -2.06
C TRP A 53 18.51 2.15 -3.38
N ALA A 54 18.50 3.46 -3.58
CA ALA A 54 18.99 4.10 -4.81
C ALA A 54 20.47 3.85 -5.13
N GLN A 55 21.25 3.33 -4.16
CA GLN A 55 22.63 2.89 -4.39
C GLN A 55 22.71 1.60 -5.23
N HIS A 56 21.64 0.80 -5.22
CA HIS A 56 21.60 -0.53 -5.84
C HIS A 56 20.50 -0.68 -6.87
N PHE A 57 19.46 0.18 -6.80
CA PHE A 57 18.25 0.09 -7.61
C PHE A 57 17.89 1.43 -8.24
N THR A 58 17.15 1.36 -9.33
CA THR A 58 16.30 2.45 -9.78
C THR A 58 14.92 2.26 -9.17
N CYS A 59 14.60 3.06 -8.14
CA CYS A 59 13.32 2.99 -7.44
C CYS A 59 12.27 3.79 -8.19
N ILE A 60 11.09 3.21 -8.44
CA ILE A 60 9.93 3.85 -9.03
C ILE A 60 8.72 3.58 -8.14
N ALA A 61 8.10 4.64 -7.64
CA ALA A 61 6.97 4.56 -6.72
C ALA A 61 5.79 5.38 -7.26
N PRO A 62 4.78 4.76 -7.89
CA PRO A 62 3.54 5.46 -8.27
C PRO A 62 2.68 5.77 -7.05
N ASP A 63 1.89 6.84 -7.13
CA ASP A 63 0.71 7.00 -6.31
C ASP A 63 -0.41 6.12 -6.89
N THR A 64 -1.01 5.26 -6.08
CA THR A 64 -2.14 4.44 -6.51
C THR A 64 -3.37 5.30 -6.79
N PRO A 65 -4.34 4.84 -7.60
CA PRO A 65 -5.47 5.67 -8.00
C PRO A 65 -6.21 6.33 -6.83
N GLY A 66 -6.40 7.65 -6.92
CA GLY A 66 -7.08 8.45 -5.91
C GLY A 66 -6.23 8.82 -4.69
N PHE A 67 -4.95 8.48 -4.68
CA PHE A 67 -4.00 8.87 -3.64
C PHE A 67 -2.93 9.81 -4.20
N GLY A 68 -2.31 10.58 -3.29
CA GLY A 68 -1.26 11.53 -3.64
C GLY A 68 -1.71 12.53 -4.71
N GLN A 69 -1.07 12.48 -5.87
CA GLN A 69 -1.37 13.35 -7.01
C GLN A 69 -1.87 12.56 -8.24
N SER A 70 -2.24 11.29 -8.06
CA SER A 70 -2.81 10.47 -9.12
C SER A 70 -4.33 10.64 -9.23
N ASP A 71 -4.83 10.60 -10.46
CA ASP A 71 -6.28 10.57 -10.72
C ASP A 71 -6.94 9.33 -10.11
N ARG A 72 -8.23 9.44 -9.83
CA ARG A 72 -9.07 8.32 -9.39
C ARG A 72 -9.33 7.35 -10.56
N LEU A 73 -9.74 6.14 -10.21
CA LEU A 73 -10.34 5.24 -11.19
C LEU A 73 -11.65 5.83 -11.70
N HIS A 74 -11.89 5.74 -13.00
CA HIS A 74 -13.16 6.11 -13.63
C HIS A 74 -14.21 5.01 -13.41
N ARG A 75 -14.41 4.62 -12.16
CA ARG A 75 -15.32 3.55 -11.77
C ARG A 75 -15.94 3.83 -10.41
N GLU A 76 -17.22 3.57 -10.28
CA GLU A 76 -17.90 3.58 -8.99
C GLU A 76 -17.62 2.28 -8.24
N ASN A 77 -17.34 2.40 -6.93
CA ASN A 77 -17.06 1.27 -6.03
C ASN A 77 -15.99 0.31 -6.57
N PRO A 78 -14.77 0.79 -6.84
CA PRO A 78 -13.70 -0.06 -7.36
C PRO A 78 -13.34 -1.14 -6.34
N ASP A 79 -13.02 -2.33 -6.84
CA ASP A 79 -12.54 -3.45 -6.03
C ASP A 79 -11.01 -3.61 -6.13
N ILE A 80 -10.47 -4.64 -5.49
CA ILE A 80 -9.03 -4.89 -5.47
C ILE A 80 -8.47 -5.21 -6.85
N ASN A 81 -9.27 -5.82 -7.75
CA ASN A 81 -8.83 -6.12 -9.11
C ASN A 81 -8.63 -4.84 -9.91
N ASP A 82 -9.48 -3.83 -9.73
CA ASP A 82 -9.35 -2.54 -10.40
C ASP A 82 -8.04 -1.83 -10.02
N TYR A 83 -7.64 -1.90 -8.75
CA TYR A 83 -6.35 -1.37 -8.28
C TYR A 83 -5.17 -2.20 -8.80
N ALA A 84 -5.31 -3.51 -8.86
CA ALA A 84 -4.30 -4.41 -9.42
C ALA A 84 -4.09 -4.15 -10.92
N ASP A 85 -5.18 -4.05 -11.68
CA ASP A 85 -5.13 -3.74 -13.12
C ASP A 85 -4.51 -2.35 -13.36
N ALA A 86 -4.83 -1.34 -12.54
CA ALA A 86 -4.22 -0.01 -12.62
C ALA A 86 -2.70 -0.02 -12.40
N ILE A 87 -2.18 -0.89 -11.52
CA ILE A 87 -0.73 -1.08 -11.36
C ILE A 87 -0.12 -1.77 -12.58
N VAL A 88 -0.81 -2.75 -13.15
CA VAL A 88 -0.36 -3.42 -14.38
C VAL A 88 -0.34 -2.45 -15.56
N GLU A 89 -1.37 -1.62 -15.73
CA GLU A 89 -1.39 -0.54 -16.73
C GLU A 89 -0.19 0.41 -16.58
N PHE A 90 0.16 0.77 -15.33
CA PHE A 90 1.34 1.59 -15.05
C PHE A 90 2.64 0.86 -15.42
N VAL A 91 2.77 -0.42 -15.06
CA VAL A 91 3.94 -1.25 -15.42
C VAL A 91 4.12 -1.31 -16.93
N ASP A 92 3.04 -1.53 -17.66
CA ASP A 92 3.05 -1.63 -19.14
C ASP A 92 3.38 -0.27 -19.78
N ALA A 93 2.74 0.82 -19.35
CA ALA A 93 2.99 2.17 -19.84
C ALA A 93 4.43 2.65 -19.61
N MET A 94 5.05 2.20 -18.52
CA MET A 94 6.43 2.50 -18.18
C MET A 94 7.46 1.53 -18.79
N GLY A 95 7.02 0.48 -19.49
CA GLY A 95 7.92 -0.56 -20.04
C GLY A 95 8.64 -1.35 -18.96
N LEU A 96 8.00 -1.61 -17.81
CA LEU A 96 8.59 -2.26 -16.63
C LEU A 96 8.22 -3.74 -16.51
N ALA A 97 7.68 -4.38 -17.55
CA ALA A 97 7.36 -5.80 -17.51
C ALA A 97 8.57 -6.66 -17.08
N GLY A 98 8.34 -7.62 -16.20
CA GLY A 98 9.41 -8.43 -15.60
C GLY A 98 10.21 -7.71 -14.49
N THR A 99 9.65 -6.65 -13.89
CA THR A 99 10.29 -5.95 -12.76
C THR A 99 10.14 -6.73 -11.45
N VAL A 100 11.00 -6.39 -10.48
CA VAL A 100 10.77 -6.74 -9.07
C VAL A 100 9.87 -5.68 -8.46
N ALA A 101 8.94 -6.07 -7.58
CA ALA A 101 8.10 -5.11 -6.91
C ALA A 101 8.10 -5.32 -5.38
N TYR A 102 8.01 -4.20 -4.67
CA TYR A 102 7.83 -4.14 -3.22
C TYR A 102 6.49 -3.48 -2.90
N GLY A 103 5.72 -4.09 -2.01
CA GLY A 103 4.46 -3.51 -1.51
C GLY A 103 4.35 -3.61 -0.01
N PHE A 104 3.85 -2.55 0.63
CA PHE A 104 3.62 -2.52 2.06
C PHE A 104 2.11 -2.49 2.34
N HIS A 105 1.62 -3.39 3.22
CA HIS A 105 0.20 -3.51 3.59
C HIS A 105 -0.74 -3.54 2.35
N SER A 106 -1.54 -2.49 2.13
CA SER A 106 -2.45 -2.40 0.97
C SER A 106 -1.71 -2.58 -0.36
N GLY A 107 -0.51 -1.98 -0.50
CA GLY A 107 0.33 -2.16 -1.68
C GLY A 107 0.74 -3.61 -1.90
N GLY A 108 0.93 -4.35 -0.81
CA GLY A 108 1.19 -5.78 -0.86
C GLY A 108 0.00 -6.59 -1.39
N ILE A 109 -1.21 -6.27 -0.94
CA ILE A 109 -2.44 -6.94 -1.41
C ILE A 109 -2.65 -6.64 -2.90
N ILE A 110 -2.52 -5.37 -3.31
CA ILE A 110 -2.63 -4.96 -4.72
C ILE A 110 -1.63 -5.73 -5.59
N LEU A 111 -0.36 -5.83 -5.16
CA LEU A 111 0.67 -6.53 -5.93
C LEU A 111 0.45 -8.04 -6.01
N VAL A 112 -0.02 -8.69 -4.95
CA VAL A 112 -0.33 -10.13 -4.98
C VAL A 112 -1.50 -10.41 -5.92
N THR A 113 -2.55 -9.57 -5.88
CA THR A 113 -3.67 -9.65 -6.83
C THR A 113 -3.20 -9.42 -8.27
N ALA A 114 -2.35 -8.41 -8.50
CA ALA A 114 -1.78 -8.12 -9.81
C ALA A 114 -0.93 -9.30 -10.35
N LEU A 115 -0.07 -9.88 -9.50
CA LEU A 115 0.75 -11.04 -9.87
C LEU A 115 -0.12 -12.27 -10.21
N ARG A 116 -1.17 -12.54 -9.44
CA ARG A 116 -2.08 -13.66 -9.73
C ARG A 116 -2.77 -13.51 -11.07
N ARG A 117 -3.16 -12.29 -11.43
CA ARG A 117 -3.87 -11.98 -12.69
C ARG A 117 -2.92 -11.87 -13.89
N HIS A 118 -1.71 -11.34 -13.66
CA HIS A 118 -0.72 -11.02 -14.69
C HIS A 118 0.69 -11.44 -14.26
N PRO A 119 0.97 -12.75 -14.08
CA PRO A 119 2.21 -13.23 -13.52
C PRO A 119 3.46 -12.87 -14.33
N ASP A 120 3.33 -12.67 -15.64
CA ASP A 120 4.38 -12.31 -16.58
C ASP A 120 4.86 -10.84 -16.42
N ARG A 121 4.13 -10.01 -15.68
CA ARG A 121 4.51 -8.61 -15.43
C ARG A 121 5.53 -8.45 -14.31
N PHE A 122 5.71 -9.48 -13.49
CA PHE A 122 6.61 -9.43 -12.33
C PHE A 122 7.62 -10.57 -12.39
N ARG A 123 8.85 -10.28 -11.96
CA ARG A 123 9.89 -11.30 -11.79
C ARG A 123 9.94 -11.85 -10.36
N ALA A 124 9.63 -11.01 -9.38
CA ALA A 124 9.54 -11.37 -7.97
C ALA A 124 8.80 -10.29 -7.20
N LEU A 125 8.18 -10.66 -6.06
CA LEU A 125 7.60 -9.74 -5.12
C LEU A 125 8.28 -9.80 -3.75
N ALA A 126 8.31 -8.65 -3.06
CA ALA A 126 8.58 -8.57 -1.63
C ALA A 126 7.44 -7.78 -0.96
N ILE A 127 6.80 -8.37 0.04
CA ILE A 127 5.61 -7.83 0.69
C ILE A 127 5.89 -7.61 2.17
N GLY A 128 5.66 -6.38 2.64
CA GLY A 128 5.71 -6.02 4.05
C GLY A 128 4.31 -5.96 4.64
N GLY A 129 3.92 -6.96 5.43
CA GLY A 129 2.59 -7.08 6.01
C GLY A 129 1.51 -7.42 4.97
N TYR A 130 0.97 -8.63 5.03
CA TYR A 130 -0.13 -9.07 4.17
C TYR A 130 -1.35 -9.38 5.03
N ALA A 131 -2.46 -8.70 4.78
CA ALA A 131 -3.67 -8.86 5.59
C ALA A 131 -4.51 -10.05 5.11
N ILE A 132 -4.90 -10.89 6.05
CA ILE A 132 -5.94 -11.91 5.89
C ILE A 132 -7.01 -11.61 6.94
N TRP A 133 -8.11 -11.00 6.51
CA TRP A 133 -9.18 -10.58 7.41
C TRP A 133 -10.17 -11.71 7.67
N THR A 134 -10.65 -11.81 8.92
CA THR A 134 -11.82 -12.65 9.23
C THR A 134 -13.11 -11.92 8.83
N PRO A 135 -14.24 -12.64 8.65
CA PRO A 135 -15.53 -12.00 8.36
C PRO A 135 -15.94 -10.97 9.43
N GLU A 136 -15.60 -11.23 10.70
CA GLU A 136 -15.87 -10.34 11.82
C GLU A 136 -15.03 -9.06 11.72
N GLU A 137 -13.74 -9.17 11.37
CA GLU A 137 -12.85 -8.03 11.14
C GLU A 137 -13.34 -7.18 9.95
N VAL A 138 -13.70 -7.81 8.82
CA VAL A 138 -14.28 -7.11 7.65
C VAL A 138 -15.54 -6.34 8.06
N SER A 139 -16.47 -6.98 8.80
CA SER A 139 -17.70 -6.35 9.27
C SER A 139 -17.42 -5.18 10.24
N LEU A 140 -16.46 -5.34 11.14
CA LEU A 140 -16.06 -4.31 12.10
C LEU A 140 -15.43 -3.10 11.39
N PHE A 141 -14.52 -3.34 10.45
CA PHE A 141 -13.84 -2.29 9.71
C PHE A 141 -14.78 -1.58 8.75
N GLY A 142 -15.66 -2.29 8.06
CA GLY A 142 -16.65 -1.69 7.16
C GLY A 142 -17.54 -0.66 7.85
N ARG A 143 -17.83 -0.86 9.14
CA ARG A 143 -18.65 0.09 9.93
C ARG A 143 -17.87 1.27 10.51
N ASN A 144 -16.60 1.09 10.86
CA ASN A 144 -15.92 2.04 11.73
C ASN A 144 -14.62 2.62 11.14
N TYR A 145 -13.98 1.94 10.18
CA TYR A 145 -12.64 2.27 9.75
C TYR A 145 -12.59 3.44 8.76
N LEU A 146 -13.66 3.62 7.98
CA LEU A 146 -13.72 4.49 6.81
C LEU A 146 -14.77 5.60 6.93
N PRO A 147 -14.78 6.42 7.99
CA PRO A 147 -15.72 7.52 8.09
C PRO A 147 -15.46 8.55 6.99
N HIS A 148 -16.51 9.19 6.50
CA HIS A 148 -16.39 10.39 5.69
C HIS A 148 -15.81 11.53 6.53
N PHE A 149 -14.97 12.35 5.91
CA PHE A 149 -14.64 13.65 6.47
C PHE A 149 -14.85 14.72 5.41
N LEU A 150 -15.39 15.86 5.84
CA LEU A 150 -15.64 17.01 4.98
C LEU A 150 -15.00 18.25 5.60
N PRO A 151 -14.56 19.20 4.77
CA PRO A 151 -14.11 20.50 5.27
C PRO A 151 -15.21 21.14 6.14
N SER A 152 -14.85 21.58 7.33
CA SER A 152 -15.73 22.28 8.27
C SER A 152 -15.33 23.74 8.41
N GLY A 153 -16.28 24.62 8.80
CA GLY A 153 -16.10 26.07 8.80
C GLY A 153 -15.00 26.56 9.75
N TYR A 154 -14.72 25.82 10.82
CA TYR A 154 -13.69 26.15 11.81
C TYR A 154 -12.51 25.18 11.80
N GLY A 155 -12.40 24.31 10.79
CA GLY A 155 -11.27 23.39 10.64
C GLY A 155 -11.29 22.18 11.55
N GLU A 156 -12.41 21.81 12.17
CA GLU A 156 -12.51 20.64 13.08
C GLU A 156 -12.08 19.35 12.39
N HIS A 157 -12.32 19.23 11.08
CA HIS A 157 -11.86 18.09 10.28
C HIS A 157 -10.33 17.93 10.32
N LEU A 158 -9.54 19.01 10.41
CA LEU A 158 -8.08 18.95 10.50
C LEU A 158 -7.64 18.38 11.85
N THR A 159 -8.28 18.83 12.93
CA THR A 159 -8.03 18.28 14.28
C THR A 159 -8.42 16.80 14.36
N TRP A 160 -9.57 16.44 13.77
CA TRP A 160 -10.00 15.05 13.70
C TRP A 160 -9.01 14.19 12.91
N LEU A 161 -8.55 14.64 11.73
CA LEU A 161 -7.57 13.91 10.93
C LEU A 161 -6.25 13.73 11.67
N TRP A 162 -5.78 14.77 12.35
CA TRP A 162 -4.58 14.69 13.17
C TRP A 162 -4.69 13.59 14.23
N ASN A 163 -5.77 13.63 15.02
CA ASN A 163 -5.99 12.64 16.07
C ASN A 163 -6.16 11.23 15.50
N ARG A 164 -6.92 11.07 14.41
CA ARG A 164 -7.07 9.78 13.75
C ARG A 164 -5.72 9.20 13.30
N MET A 165 -4.85 10.01 12.71
CA MET A 165 -3.54 9.54 12.27
C MET A 165 -2.59 9.30 13.44
N LEU A 166 -2.72 10.09 14.50
CA LEU A 166 -1.98 9.86 15.75
C LEU A 166 -2.42 8.56 16.43
N GLU A 167 -3.72 8.32 16.59
CA GLU A 167 -4.27 7.11 17.18
C GLU A 167 -3.86 5.86 16.40
N GLN A 168 -3.76 5.93 15.08
CA GLN A 168 -3.27 4.82 14.25
C GLN A 168 -1.80 4.46 14.54
N THR A 169 -1.00 5.33 15.16
CA THR A 169 0.36 5.00 15.62
C THR A 169 0.38 4.26 16.96
N TRP A 170 -0.73 4.27 17.69
CA TRP A 170 -0.83 3.68 19.02
C TRP A 170 -1.73 2.46 19.07
N PHE A 171 -2.78 2.40 18.23
CA PHE A 171 -3.84 1.41 18.31
C PHE A 171 -4.14 0.78 16.94
N PHE A 172 -4.46 -0.50 16.98
CA PHE A 172 -5.00 -1.17 15.82
C PHE A 172 -6.19 -2.07 16.21
N PRO A 173 -7.39 -1.79 15.66
CA PRO A 173 -7.72 -0.68 14.74
C PRO A 173 -7.72 0.69 15.45
N TRP A 174 -7.43 1.76 14.71
CA TRP A 174 -7.24 3.12 15.23
C TRP A 174 -8.42 3.67 16.05
N PHE A 175 -9.65 3.24 15.77
CA PHE A 175 -10.88 3.69 16.43
C PHE A 175 -11.16 2.97 17.77
N ASP A 176 -10.41 1.97 18.10
CA ASP A 176 -10.50 1.27 19.40
C ASP A 176 -9.27 1.63 20.24
N THR A 177 -9.43 2.56 21.16
CA THR A 177 -8.33 3.09 21.99
C THR A 177 -8.18 2.38 23.34
N ARG A 178 -8.74 1.17 23.48
CA ARG A 178 -8.59 0.35 24.68
C ARG A 178 -7.20 -0.29 24.76
N ASN A 179 -6.75 -0.62 25.97
CA ASN A 179 -5.43 -1.20 26.20
C ASN A 179 -5.17 -2.49 25.39
N GLN A 180 -6.20 -3.28 25.15
CA GLN A 180 -6.09 -4.56 24.41
C GLN A 180 -5.73 -4.39 22.93
N THR A 181 -6.00 -3.22 22.36
CA THR A 181 -5.71 -2.89 20.96
C THR A 181 -4.45 -2.04 20.81
N ARG A 182 -3.80 -1.72 21.94
CA ARG A 182 -2.58 -0.94 21.93
C ARG A 182 -1.45 -1.74 21.32
N MET A 183 -0.77 -1.16 20.33
CA MET A 183 0.38 -1.77 19.69
C MET A 183 1.59 -1.79 20.62
N SER A 184 2.41 -2.84 20.52
CA SER A 184 3.63 -3.00 21.33
C SER A 184 4.70 -1.96 20.99
N VAL A 185 4.70 -1.48 19.73
CA VAL A 185 5.59 -0.42 19.26
C VAL A 185 4.72 0.72 18.73
N ALA A 186 4.71 1.84 19.46
CA ALA A 186 4.01 3.05 19.07
C ALA A 186 4.99 4.04 18.41
N HIS A 187 4.57 4.66 17.32
CA HIS A 187 5.40 5.58 16.54
C HIS A 187 4.75 6.97 16.49
N ALA A 188 4.68 7.66 17.61
CA ALA A 188 4.08 8.99 17.73
C ALA A 188 5.04 10.12 17.31
N ASP A 189 5.79 9.95 16.24
CA ASP A 189 6.60 11.03 15.66
C ASP A 189 5.70 12.06 14.95
N PRO A 190 5.67 13.33 15.42
CA PRO A 190 4.82 14.37 14.83
C PRO A 190 5.06 14.58 13.33
N GLN A 191 6.29 14.41 12.82
CA GLN A 191 6.59 14.55 11.40
C GLN A 191 5.94 13.43 10.57
N ARG A 192 5.96 12.22 11.08
CA ARG A 192 5.27 11.07 10.43
C ARG A 192 3.76 11.24 10.45
N VAL A 193 3.20 11.69 11.58
CA VAL A 193 1.76 12.00 11.70
C VAL A 193 1.38 13.11 10.73
N HIS A 194 2.16 14.21 10.65
CA HIS A 194 1.94 15.31 9.72
C HIS A 194 1.93 14.80 8.26
N GLY A 195 2.94 14.04 7.84
CA GLY A 195 2.98 13.46 6.50
C GLY A 195 1.76 12.61 6.17
N ALA A 196 1.31 11.78 7.12
CA ALA A 196 0.12 10.95 6.96
C ALA A 196 -1.18 11.78 6.87
N VAL A 197 -1.29 12.88 7.62
CA VAL A 197 -2.41 13.84 7.52
C VAL A 197 -2.42 14.51 6.14
N MET A 198 -1.26 14.92 5.63
CA MET A 198 -1.16 15.54 4.30
C MET A 198 -1.56 14.56 3.20
N ASP A 199 -1.12 13.31 3.27
CA ASP A 199 -1.52 12.25 2.33
C ASP A 199 -3.04 12.01 2.38
N MET A 200 -3.62 11.98 3.58
CA MET A 200 -5.06 11.78 3.78
C MET A 200 -5.89 12.97 3.25
N LEU A 201 -5.40 14.21 3.45
CA LEU A 201 -6.03 15.41 2.89
C LEU A 201 -5.97 15.41 1.36
N ALA A 202 -4.85 15.01 0.78
CA ALA A 202 -4.70 14.91 -0.68
C ALA A 202 -5.66 13.87 -1.29
N ALA A 203 -5.80 12.70 -0.66
CA ALA A 203 -6.73 11.67 -1.09
C ALA A 203 -8.20 12.10 -0.91
N GLY A 204 -8.49 12.93 0.09
CA GLY A 204 -9.87 13.28 0.45
C GLY A 204 -10.70 12.01 0.68
N ASN A 205 -11.98 12.03 0.32
CA ASN A 205 -12.85 10.86 0.51
C ASN A 205 -12.56 9.68 -0.45
N ALA A 206 -11.66 9.84 -1.45
CA ALA A 206 -11.19 8.72 -2.28
C ALA A 206 -10.42 7.66 -1.47
N TYR A 207 -9.89 8.02 -0.29
CA TYR A 207 -9.24 7.05 0.58
C TYR A 207 -10.14 5.86 0.93
N ARG A 208 -11.47 6.09 0.94
CA ARG A 208 -12.47 5.06 1.26
C ARG A 208 -12.54 3.99 0.18
N ASP A 209 -12.37 4.37 -1.08
CA ASP A 209 -12.38 3.44 -2.21
C ASP A 209 -11.20 2.48 -2.10
N GLY A 210 -9.98 3.00 -1.96
CA GLY A 210 -8.77 2.17 -1.83
C GLY A 210 -8.74 1.30 -0.58
N TYR A 211 -9.13 1.84 0.57
CA TYR A 211 -9.24 1.02 1.79
C TYR A 211 -10.37 0.01 1.70
N GLY A 212 -11.52 0.39 1.14
CA GLY A 212 -12.66 -0.49 0.95
C GLY A 212 -12.30 -1.69 0.07
N ALA A 213 -11.60 -1.44 -1.04
CA ALA A 213 -11.09 -2.47 -1.92
C ALA A 213 -10.18 -3.47 -1.18
N VAL A 214 -9.28 -2.98 -0.33
CA VAL A 214 -8.33 -3.80 0.45
C VAL A 214 -9.01 -4.57 1.59
N ILE A 215 -9.93 -3.93 2.33
CA ILE A 215 -10.66 -4.58 3.44
C ILE A 215 -11.55 -5.71 2.92
N ASN A 216 -12.16 -5.51 1.75
CA ASN A 216 -13.05 -6.50 1.13
C ASN A 216 -12.31 -7.44 0.17
N ALA A 217 -10.98 -7.31 0.04
CA ALA A 217 -10.20 -8.17 -0.83
C ALA A 217 -10.30 -9.64 -0.37
N PRO A 218 -10.57 -10.59 -1.29
CA PRO A 218 -10.50 -12.00 -0.96
C PRO A 218 -9.05 -12.39 -0.64
N ARG A 219 -8.86 -13.57 -0.03
CA ARG A 219 -7.52 -14.18 0.03
C ARG A 219 -7.09 -14.56 -1.39
N ASP A 220 -6.20 -13.76 -1.97
CA ASP A 220 -5.83 -13.85 -3.39
C ASP A 220 -4.47 -14.54 -3.62
N ILE A 221 -3.98 -15.27 -2.61
CA ILE A 221 -2.74 -16.04 -2.69
C ILE A 221 -2.96 -17.22 -3.65
N PRO A 222 -2.11 -17.39 -4.67
CA PRO A 222 -2.21 -18.49 -5.63
C PRO A 222 -2.10 -19.86 -4.95
N SER A 223 -2.61 -20.92 -5.59
CA SER A 223 -2.45 -22.29 -5.13
C SER A 223 -0.99 -22.74 -5.12
N GLY A 224 -0.66 -23.78 -4.33
CA GLY A 224 0.71 -24.24 -4.12
C GLY A 224 1.46 -24.68 -5.38
N ASP A 225 0.76 -25.13 -6.40
CA ASP A 225 1.28 -25.57 -7.70
C ASP A 225 1.19 -24.51 -8.81
N ALA A 226 0.70 -23.31 -8.50
CA ALA A 226 0.56 -22.24 -9.49
C ALA A 226 1.92 -21.80 -10.05
N PRO A 227 2.07 -21.67 -11.37
CA PRO A 227 3.31 -21.21 -11.99
C PRO A 227 3.45 -19.67 -11.89
N VAL A 228 3.73 -19.20 -10.69
CA VAL A 228 3.87 -17.77 -10.39
C VAL A 228 5.30 -17.41 -9.97
N PRO A 229 5.72 -16.16 -10.18
CA PRO A 229 7.01 -15.66 -9.69
C PRO A 229 7.18 -15.82 -8.18
N PRO A 230 8.42 -15.90 -7.67
CA PRO A 230 8.70 -15.99 -6.25
C PRO A 230 8.22 -14.73 -5.50
N CYS A 231 7.77 -14.95 -4.27
CA CYS A 231 7.32 -13.88 -3.38
C CYS A 231 7.86 -14.12 -1.96
N LEU A 232 8.37 -13.05 -1.35
CA LEU A 232 8.70 -13.02 0.06
C LEU A 232 7.67 -12.17 0.80
N ILE A 233 6.90 -12.77 1.73
CA ILE A 233 5.97 -12.07 2.62
C ILE A 233 6.60 -11.95 4.00
N THR A 234 6.73 -10.75 4.51
CA THR A 234 7.28 -10.49 5.84
C THR A 234 6.35 -9.62 6.67
N ALA A 235 6.42 -9.74 7.99
CA ALA A 235 5.89 -8.77 8.92
C ALA A 235 6.84 -8.66 10.12
N TYR A 236 7.13 -7.44 10.54
CA TYR A 236 8.06 -7.19 11.65
C TYR A 236 7.35 -7.21 13.01
N ASN A 237 8.11 -7.37 14.08
CA ASN A 237 7.59 -7.24 15.44
C ASN A 237 7.06 -5.81 15.68
N GLY A 238 5.80 -5.72 16.09
CA GLY A 238 5.07 -4.43 16.22
C GLY A 238 4.21 -4.05 15.03
N ASP A 239 4.34 -4.74 13.89
CA ASP A 239 3.37 -4.62 12.80
C ASP A 239 2.03 -5.26 13.22
N PRO A 240 0.90 -4.53 13.12
CA PRO A 240 -0.42 -5.10 13.43
C PRO A 240 -0.77 -6.31 12.59
N LEU A 241 -0.15 -6.47 11.41
CA LEU A 241 -0.35 -7.60 10.52
C LEU A 241 0.61 -8.78 10.78
N GLN A 242 1.47 -8.73 11.82
CA GLN A 242 2.39 -9.83 12.09
C GLN A 242 1.67 -11.17 12.34
N ALA A 243 0.54 -11.13 13.06
CA ALA A 243 -0.27 -12.32 13.32
C ALA A 243 -0.92 -12.88 12.05
N HIS A 244 -1.07 -12.10 11.00
CA HIS A 244 -1.65 -12.54 9.73
C HIS A 244 -0.73 -13.48 8.95
N ILE A 245 0.58 -13.51 9.24
CA ILE A 245 1.50 -14.52 8.69
C ILE A 245 1.00 -15.94 9.02
N ASP A 246 0.45 -16.15 10.20
CA ASP A 246 -0.09 -17.46 10.61
C ASP A 246 -1.43 -17.78 9.92
N ARG A 247 -2.08 -16.80 9.29
CA ARG A 247 -3.36 -16.95 8.59
C ARG A 247 -3.18 -17.17 7.08
N LEU A 248 -1.95 -17.12 6.55
CA LEU A 248 -1.71 -17.23 5.10
C LEU A 248 -2.21 -18.57 4.53
N GLY A 249 -2.16 -19.66 5.33
CA GLY A 249 -2.50 -21.00 4.86
C GLY A 249 -1.47 -21.50 3.85
N GLU A 250 -1.93 -22.30 2.88
CA GLU A 250 -1.07 -22.80 1.80
C GLU A 250 -0.60 -21.67 0.89
N ILE A 251 0.70 -21.66 0.57
CA ILE A 251 1.34 -20.72 -0.35
C ILE A 251 2.12 -21.47 -1.42
N PRO A 252 2.40 -20.89 -2.60
CA PRO A 252 3.23 -21.54 -3.63
C PRO A 252 4.59 -22.00 -3.09
N ALA A 253 5.09 -23.13 -3.60
CA ALA A 253 6.31 -23.75 -3.13
C ALA A 253 7.58 -22.86 -3.26
N ASN A 254 7.55 -21.90 -4.18
CA ASN A 254 8.60 -20.91 -4.39
C ASN A 254 8.35 -19.59 -3.65
N TRP A 255 7.33 -19.53 -2.77
CA TRP A 255 7.08 -18.40 -1.89
C TRP A 255 7.64 -18.67 -0.50
N GLU A 256 7.98 -17.59 0.20
CA GLU A 256 8.42 -17.63 1.59
C GLU A 256 7.61 -16.63 2.43
N ALA A 257 7.21 -17.05 3.63
CA ALA A 257 6.55 -16.18 4.60
C ALA A 257 7.28 -16.26 5.95
N ARG A 258 7.63 -15.12 6.53
CA ARG A 258 8.33 -15.08 7.82
C ARG A 258 8.02 -13.86 8.66
N LYS A 259 8.01 -14.05 9.96
CA LYS A 259 8.06 -12.96 10.94
C LYS A 259 9.51 -12.50 11.10
N VAL A 260 9.72 -11.19 11.03
CA VAL A 260 11.05 -10.57 11.14
C VAL A 260 11.15 -9.82 12.46
N VAL A 261 12.25 -10.04 13.16
CA VAL A 261 12.57 -9.25 14.35
C VAL A 261 13.46 -8.09 13.92
N THR A 262 12.96 -6.87 14.01
CA THR A 262 13.78 -5.68 13.81
C THR A 262 14.54 -5.38 15.09
N PRO A 263 15.80 -4.94 15.01
CA PRO A 263 16.49 -4.41 16.18
C PRO A 263 15.68 -3.27 16.80
N ALA A 264 15.68 -3.19 18.14
CA ALA A 264 15.00 -2.15 18.90
C ALA A 264 15.62 -0.76 18.64
#